data_d1298f94a8a0caf4d35e76e893ae60a0
#
_entry.id   d1298f94a8a0caf4d35e76e893ae60a0
#
_cell.length_a   1.000
_cell.length_b   1.000
_cell.length_c   1.000
_cell.angle_alpha   90.00
_cell.angle_beta   90.00
_cell.angle_gamma   90.00
#
_symmetry.space_group_name_H-M   'P 1'
#
loop_
_entity.id
_entity.type
_entity.pdbx_description
1 polymer ?
#
loop_
_entity_poly.entity_id
_entity_poly.type
_entity_poly.pdbx_seq_one_letter_code
_entity_poly.pdbx_strand_id
1 'polypeptide(L)'
;MESAAVHQGEVYVGMEKLFFEFLQIAVGNRKSLSVGISDADWHRLFDFCKKQALIGVGFSAVEKLHTLGMACPAALRMQWMALALQIEKRNGLLNRQCSQLARKYEHDGLSTCILKGQGNCLNYPEGLRNRRQCGDIDVWTVCKHVIPIAVQTGKDKAEYVEYHGRKAVIEYVKMLYRIEGKEHTSPISYHHLDAPDMDGTPVEVHFRPAHLYSPFRNRRLQRWFASHENVCMKNISQMGFSVPTASVNVVYQLTHMFKHHIDGGLGLRHLMDYYYAMRVWHNDVMECKDLQSQGMWCEGLGTPVMSNAEVMSVIRSFGMTRFAAAVKYVLHKVFENEECRMKNEECISSYEPWMICEPNEKEGKKLLAEIMNSGNFGHYDSEKPNVYQHRFQYHIWKFKRIFRLAMSYPEEAMWEPVFRGWRKVWRLIIDY
;
A
#
# COMPACT_ATOMS: atom_id res chain seq x y z
N MET A 1 -16.76 -16.65 35.75
CA MET A 1 -15.75 -16.42 34.66
C MET A 1 -16.41 -16.18 33.30
N GLU A 2 -17.50 -16.86 32.94
CA GLU A 2 -18.23 -16.60 31.68
C GLU A 2 -18.83 -15.19 31.56
N SER A 3 -19.37 -14.63 32.62
CA SER A 3 -19.95 -13.26 32.60
C SER A 3 -18.93 -12.17 32.32
N ALA A 4 -17.70 -12.30 32.82
CA ALA A 4 -16.62 -11.32 32.56
C ALA A 4 -16.08 -11.41 31.12
N ALA A 5 -16.02 -12.61 30.53
CA ALA A 5 -15.60 -12.82 29.16
C ALA A 5 -16.65 -12.31 28.15
N VAL A 6 -17.94 -12.49 28.43
CA VAL A 6 -19.04 -11.95 27.62
C VAL A 6 -19.04 -10.43 27.67
N HIS A 7 -18.89 -9.83 28.86
CA HIS A 7 -18.84 -8.37 28.99
C HIS A 7 -17.62 -7.74 28.33
N GLN A 8 -16.45 -8.39 28.39
CA GLN A 8 -15.26 -7.95 27.63
C GLN A 8 -15.46 -8.07 26.11
N GLY A 9 -16.13 -9.11 25.64
CA GLY A 9 -16.45 -9.31 24.22
C GLY A 9 -17.39 -8.22 23.70
N GLU A 10 -18.46 -7.88 24.43
CA GLU A 10 -19.41 -6.82 24.05
C GLU A 10 -18.77 -5.42 24.06
N VAL A 11 -17.91 -5.12 25.04
CA VAL A 11 -17.15 -3.86 25.09
C VAL A 11 -16.18 -3.75 23.92
N TYR A 12 -15.54 -4.84 23.51
CA TYR A 12 -14.61 -4.85 22.38
C TYR A 12 -15.32 -4.64 21.05
N VAL A 13 -16.44 -5.30 20.81
CA VAL A 13 -17.29 -5.12 19.61
C VAL A 13 -17.83 -3.69 19.52
N GLY A 14 -18.23 -3.09 20.65
CA GLY A 14 -18.66 -1.70 20.71
C GLY A 14 -17.55 -0.72 20.31
N MET A 15 -16.31 -0.98 20.76
CA MET A 15 -15.15 -0.17 20.41
C MET A 15 -14.73 -0.27 18.96
N GLU A 16 -14.80 -1.45 18.34
CA GLU A 16 -14.54 -1.59 16.90
C GLU A 16 -15.54 -0.77 16.07
N LYS A 17 -16.82 -0.85 16.41
CA LYS A 17 -17.86 -0.05 15.74
C LYS A 17 -17.57 1.44 15.88
N LEU A 18 -17.28 1.92 17.08
CA LEU A 18 -16.93 3.32 17.33
C LEU A 18 -15.71 3.75 16.51
N PHE A 19 -14.68 2.91 16.42
CA PHE A 19 -13.48 3.20 15.63
C PHE A 19 -13.80 3.28 14.13
N PHE A 20 -14.67 2.42 13.60
CA PHE A 20 -15.07 2.50 12.19
C PHE A 20 -15.90 3.76 11.92
N GLU A 21 -16.85 4.10 12.77
CA GLU A 21 -17.59 5.36 12.66
C GLU A 21 -16.66 6.58 12.71
N PHE A 22 -15.66 6.55 13.59
CA PHE A 22 -14.64 7.58 13.68
C PHE A 22 -13.82 7.70 12.38
N LEU A 23 -13.42 6.58 11.76
CA LEU A 23 -12.73 6.58 10.47
C LEU A 23 -13.66 7.06 9.34
N GLN A 24 -14.93 6.68 9.35
CA GLN A 24 -15.93 7.17 8.39
C GLN A 24 -16.09 8.70 8.48
N ILE A 25 -16.04 9.28 9.68
CA ILE A 25 -16.02 10.73 9.87
C ILE A 25 -14.72 11.33 9.31
N ALA A 26 -13.56 10.68 9.58
CA ALA A 26 -12.29 11.15 9.07
C ALA A 26 -12.31 11.29 7.54
N VAL A 27 -12.80 10.27 6.84
CA VAL A 27 -12.87 10.22 5.38
C VAL A 27 -14.07 10.96 4.77
N GLY A 28 -14.99 11.48 5.60
CA GLY A 28 -16.14 12.27 5.15
C GLY A 28 -17.39 11.47 4.78
N ASN A 29 -17.42 10.17 5.06
CA ASN A 29 -18.56 9.29 4.76
C ASN A 29 -19.63 9.29 5.87
N ARG A 30 -19.38 9.94 6.99
CA ARG A 30 -20.28 10.04 8.14
C ARG A 30 -20.18 11.42 8.76
N LYS A 31 -21.29 11.98 9.23
CA LYS A 31 -21.35 13.31 9.85
C LYS A 31 -21.22 13.28 11.38
N SER A 32 -21.73 12.22 12.04
CA SER A 32 -21.77 12.11 13.51
C SER A 32 -21.58 10.67 13.97
N LEU A 33 -21.25 10.49 15.23
CA LEU A 33 -21.20 9.18 15.87
C LEU A 33 -22.58 8.73 16.31
N SER A 34 -22.79 7.42 16.38
CA SER A 34 -24.05 6.84 16.90
C SER A 34 -24.13 6.87 18.43
N VAL A 35 -22.99 7.04 19.10
CA VAL A 35 -22.89 7.07 20.58
C VAL A 35 -21.96 8.20 21.03
N GLY A 36 -22.10 8.63 22.29
CA GLY A 36 -21.15 9.58 22.90
C GLY A 36 -19.78 8.94 23.10
N ILE A 37 -18.74 9.76 23.15
CA ILE A 37 -17.36 9.35 23.42
C ILE A 37 -16.97 9.75 24.84
N SER A 38 -16.48 8.79 25.64
CA SER A 38 -15.84 9.06 26.92
C SER A 38 -14.36 9.41 26.75
N ASP A 39 -13.74 9.98 27.79
CA ASP A 39 -12.29 10.25 27.78
C ASP A 39 -11.47 8.97 27.54
N ALA A 40 -11.89 7.84 28.11
CA ALA A 40 -11.25 6.55 27.89
C ALA A 40 -11.34 6.09 26.44
N ASP A 41 -12.47 6.38 25.76
CA ASP A 41 -12.65 6.02 24.34
C ASP A 41 -11.76 6.86 23.43
N TRP A 42 -11.54 8.15 23.75
CA TRP A 42 -10.58 8.99 23.03
C TRP A 42 -9.17 8.41 23.05
N HIS A 43 -8.70 7.94 24.19
CA HIS A 43 -7.40 7.27 24.32
C HIS A 43 -7.35 5.98 23.50
N ARG A 44 -8.40 5.16 23.54
CA ARG A 44 -8.48 3.93 22.75
C ARG A 44 -8.48 4.22 21.23
N LEU A 45 -9.22 5.23 20.78
CA LEU A 45 -9.22 5.67 19.37
C LEU A 45 -7.82 6.12 18.92
N PHE A 46 -7.11 6.85 19.77
CA PHE A 46 -5.72 7.24 19.52
C PHE A 46 -4.81 6.02 19.35
N ASP A 47 -4.91 5.04 20.26
CA ASP A 47 -4.11 3.83 20.22
C ASP A 47 -4.45 2.97 18.97
N PHE A 48 -5.72 2.87 18.60
CA PHE A 48 -6.12 2.21 17.35
C PHE A 48 -5.52 2.91 16.13
N CYS A 49 -5.59 4.23 16.07
CA CYS A 49 -4.97 5.00 14.97
C CYS A 49 -3.45 4.80 14.92
N LYS A 50 -2.78 4.75 16.07
CA LYS A 50 -1.35 4.45 16.17
C LYS A 50 -1.03 3.05 15.67
N LYS A 51 -1.78 2.05 16.14
CA LYS A 51 -1.64 0.64 15.75
C LYS A 51 -1.83 0.41 14.25
N GLN A 52 -2.72 1.19 13.61
CA GLN A 52 -3.06 1.07 12.20
C GLN A 52 -2.32 2.06 11.28
N ALA A 53 -1.38 2.85 11.83
CA ALA A 53 -0.66 3.92 11.11
C ALA A 53 -1.61 4.96 10.46
N LEU A 54 -2.63 5.38 11.20
CA LEU A 54 -3.68 6.32 10.79
C LEU A 54 -3.74 7.58 11.67
N ILE A 55 -2.68 7.92 12.38
CA ILE A 55 -2.63 9.06 13.32
C ILE A 55 -3.06 10.37 12.65
N GLY A 56 -2.47 10.72 11.50
CA GLY A 56 -2.79 11.96 10.81
C GLY A 56 -4.22 11.99 10.29
N VAL A 57 -4.69 10.88 9.71
CA VAL A 57 -6.09 10.75 9.23
C VAL A 57 -7.07 10.79 10.40
N GLY A 58 -6.78 10.08 11.50
CA GLY A 58 -7.60 10.10 12.70
C GLY A 58 -7.73 11.51 13.29
N PHE A 59 -6.68 12.33 13.24
CA PHE A 59 -6.76 13.71 13.69
C PHE A 59 -7.78 14.53 12.91
N SER A 60 -8.03 14.24 11.62
CA SER A 60 -9.10 14.88 10.86
C SER A 60 -10.50 14.60 11.44
N ALA A 61 -10.73 13.41 12.00
CA ALA A 61 -11.98 13.12 12.72
C ALA A 61 -12.05 13.89 14.04
N VAL A 62 -10.94 14.02 14.77
CA VAL A 62 -10.89 14.82 16.02
C VAL A 62 -11.29 16.27 15.75
N GLU A 63 -10.76 16.88 14.69
CA GLU A 63 -11.11 18.24 14.29
C GLU A 63 -12.60 18.37 13.95
N LYS A 64 -13.13 17.46 13.13
CA LYS A 64 -14.55 17.44 12.74
C LYS A 64 -15.48 17.25 13.94
N LEU A 65 -15.16 16.31 14.82
CA LEU A 65 -15.96 16.06 16.03
C LEU A 65 -15.91 17.23 17.02
N HIS A 66 -14.76 17.92 17.09
CA HIS A 66 -14.64 19.13 17.91
C HIS A 66 -15.59 20.23 17.45
N THR A 67 -15.74 20.42 16.13
CA THR A 67 -16.72 21.41 15.59
C THR A 67 -18.17 21.03 15.88
N LEU A 68 -18.44 19.76 16.18
CA LEU A 68 -19.75 19.25 16.58
C LEU A 68 -19.95 19.24 18.11
N GLY A 69 -19.04 19.85 18.88
CA GLY A 69 -19.13 19.93 20.33
C GLY A 69 -18.63 18.69 21.08
N MET A 70 -18.07 17.69 20.39
CA MET A 70 -17.47 16.51 20.99
C MET A 70 -15.98 16.74 21.22
N ALA A 71 -15.62 17.22 22.40
CA ALA A 71 -14.24 17.62 22.73
C ALA A 71 -13.39 16.42 23.14
N CYS A 72 -12.28 16.20 22.42
CA CYS A 72 -11.20 15.33 22.88
C CYS A 72 -10.48 16.00 24.08
N PRO A 73 -10.05 15.22 25.11
CA PRO A 73 -9.27 15.75 26.22
C PRO A 73 -8.11 16.63 25.74
N ALA A 74 -7.95 17.82 26.32
CA ALA A 74 -7.05 18.86 25.78
C ALA A 74 -5.61 18.37 25.62
N ALA A 75 -5.06 17.66 26.61
CA ALA A 75 -3.70 17.12 26.55
C ALA A 75 -3.54 16.10 25.41
N LEU A 76 -4.50 15.17 25.24
CA LEU A 76 -4.48 14.18 24.18
C LEU A 76 -4.63 14.83 22.81
N ARG A 77 -5.52 15.82 22.68
CA ARG A 77 -5.70 16.57 21.43
C ARG A 77 -4.43 17.29 21.01
N MET A 78 -3.72 17.92 21.94
CA MET A 78 -2.43 18.56 21.66
C MET A 78 -1.38 17.55 21.21
N GLN A 79 -1.28 16.40 21.89
CA GLN A 79 -0.38 15.32 21.50
C GLN A 79 -0.70 14.79 20.09
N TRP A 80 -1.97 14.57 19.80
CA TRP A 80 -2.42 14.06 18.48
C TRP A 80 -2.14 15.06 17.37
N MET A 81 -2.45 16.33 17.62
CA MET A 81 -2.14 17.44 16.72
C MET A 81 -0.64 17.54 16.41
N ALA A 82 0.22 17.47 17.44
CA ALA A 82 1.66 17.52 17.22
C ALA A 82 2.16 16.39 16.31
N LEU A 83 1.66 15.17 16.50
CA LEU A 83 1.98 14.04 15.63
C LEU A 83 1.44 14.22 14.19
N ALA A 84 0.23 14.73 14.04
CA ALA A 84 -0.36 15.00 12.72
C ALA A 84 0.47 16.04 11.96
N LEU A 85 0.89 17.13 12.61
CA LEU A 85 1.75 18.16 12.02
C LEU A 85 3.14 17.61 11.64
N GLN A 86 3.70 16.70 12.44
CA GLN A 86 4.95 16.02 12.09
C GLN A 86 4.78 15.16 10.82
N ILE A 87 3.65 14.45 10.68
CA ILE A 87 3.32 13.67 9.48
C ILE A 87 3.20 14.60 8.27
N GLU A 88 2.49 15.73 8.38
CA GLU A 88 2.32 16.71 7.30
C GLU A 88 3.69 17.29 6.86
N LYS A 89 4.53 17.69 7.81
CA LYS A 89 5.89 18.18 7.53
C LYS A 89 6.72 17.11 6.82
N ARG A 90 6.66 15.86 7.29
CA ARG A 90 7.37 14.73 6.66
C ARG A 90 6.88 14.49 5.23
N ASN A 91 5.58 14.53 4.96
CA ASN A 91 5.04 14.39 3.63
C ASN A 91 5.51 15.50 2.68
N GLY A 92 5.59 16.73 3.14
CA GLY A 92 6.16 17.84 2.37
C GLY A 92 7.64 17.62 1.99
N LEU A 93 8.43 17.03 2.88
CA LEU A 93 9.81 16.62 2.57
C LEU A 93 9.85 15.50 1.54
N LEU A 94 9.08 14.42 1.77
CA LEU A 94 9.04 13.27 0.88
C LEU A 94 8.60 13.64 -0.55
N ASN A 95 7.63 14.54 -0.72
CA ASN A 95 7.23 15.04 -2.04
C ASN A 95 8.40 15.66 -2.80
N ARG A 96 9.19 16.51 -2.13
CA ARG A 96 10.38 17.12 -2.74
C ARG A 96 11.44 16.07 -3.08
N GLN A 97 11.68 15.12 -2.18
CA GLN A 97 12.65 14.05 -2.38
C GLN A 97 12.25 13.13 -3.55
N CYS A 98 10.96 12.76 -3.67
CA CYS A 98 10.47 12.00 -4.83
C CYS A 98 10.74 12.72 -6.15
N SER A 99 10.48 14.04 -6.22
CA SER A 99 10.74 14.84 -7.43
C SER A 99 12.23 14.96 -7.74
N GLN A 100 13.07 15.11 -6.72
CA GLN A 100 14.53 15.18 -6.89
C GLN A 100 15.08 13.82 -7.38
N LEU A 101 14.63 12.73 -6.78
CA LEU A 101 15.03 11.38 -7.15
C LEU A 101 14.62 11.06 -8.59
N ALA A 102 13.37 11.37 -8.96
CA ALA A 102 12.89 11.15 -10.33
C ALA A 102 13.75 11.89 -11.36
N ARG A 103 14.01 13.19 -11.13
CA ARG A 103 14.87 13.99 -12.03
C ARG A 103 16.30 13.46 -12.11
N LYS A 104 16.90 13.06 -10.98
CA LYS A 104 18.25 12.49 -10.95
C LYS A 104 18.32 11.22 -11.79
N TYR A 105 17.39 10.29 -11.57
CA TYR A 105 17.40 9.01 -12.28
C TYR A 105 17.14 9.19 -13.79
N GLU A 106 16.24 10.11 -14.15
CA GLU A 106 15.95 10.45 -15.54
C GLU A 106 17.18 11.07 -16.23
N HIS A 107 17.88 11.99 -15.57
CA HIS A 107 19.15 12.54 -16.06
C HIS A 107 20.19 11.45 -16.30
N ASP A 108 20.22 10.42 -15.44
CA ASP A 108 21.15 9.29 -15.54
C ASP A 108 20.66 8.18 -16.52
N GLY A 109 19.60 8.45 -17.30
CA GLY A 109 19.09 7.55 -18.36
C GLY A 109 18.10 6.49 -17.90
N LEU A 110 17.55 6.62 -16.71
CA LEU A 110 16.55 5.73 -16.15
C LEU A 110 15.15 6.37 -16.18
N SER A 111 14.10 5.57 -16.28
CA SER A 111 12.72 6.04 -16.09
C SER A 111 12.19 5.56 -14.75
N THR A 112 11.40 6.39 -14.06
CA THR A 112 10.92 6.12 -12.70
C THR A 112 9.42 6.31 -12.56
N CYS A 113 8.84 5.59 -11.60
CA CYS A 113 7.44 5.72 -11.21
C CYS A 113 7.31 5.46 -9.70
N ILE A 114 6.78 6.41 -8.93
CA ILE A 114 6.59 6.28 -7.48
C ILE A 114 5.38 5.38 -7.21
N LEU A 115 5.63 4.22 -6.61
CA LEU A 115 4.61 3.14 -6.50
C LEU A 115 3.67 3.29 -5.32
N LYS A 116 4.20 3.60 -4.16
CA LYS A 116 3.51 3.65 -2.87
C LYS A 116 3.76 5.00 -2.20
N GLY A 117 3.54 5.09 -0.91
CA GLY A 117 3.87 6.30 -0.17
C GLY A 117 3.27 7.55 -0.82
N GLN A 118 4.12 8.36 -1.40
CA GLN A 118 3.74 9.64 -2.00
C GLN A 118 2.89 9.47 -3.26
N GLY A 119 3.07 8.38 -4.04
CA GLY A 119 2.17 8.05 -5.15
C GLY A 119 0.73 7.81 -4.68
N ASN A 120 0.54 7.11 -3.56
CA ASN A 120 -0.79 6.88 -2.98
C ASN A 120 -1.40 8.13 -2.36
N CYS A 121 -0.59 9.01 -1.76
CA CYS A 121 -1.08 10.28 -1.19
C CYS A 121 -1.88 11.09 -2.22
N LEU A 122 -1.51 11.03 -3.50
CA LEU A 122 -2.19 11.78 -4.56
C LEU A 122 -3.63 11.33 -4.80
N ASN A 123 -3.98 10.10 -4.42
CA ASN A 123 -5.35 9.58 -4.53
C ASN A 123 -6.28 10.10 -3.42
N TYR A 124 -5.70 10.62 -2.32
CA TYR A 124 -6.47 11.11 -1.19
C TYR A 124 -7.04 12.51 -1.48
N PRO A 125 -8.20 12.86 -0.90
CA PRO A 125 -8.70 14.24 -0.91
C PRO A 125 -7.65 15.20 -0.37
N GLU A 126 -7.68 16.44 -0.84
CA GLU A 126 -6.68 17.45 -0.49
C GLU A 126 -6.46 17.58 1.03
N GLY A 127 -7.52 17.62 1.82
CA GLY A 127 -7.45 17.73 3.29
C GLY A 127 -6.87 16.51 4.01
N LEU A 128 -6.77 15.36 3.34
CA LEU A 128 -6.18 14.12 3.91
C LEU A 128 -4.84 13.74 3.28
N ARG A 129 -4.51 14.28 2.12
CA ARG A 129 -3.34 13.93 1.32
C ARG A 129 -2.04 13.98 2.12
N ASN A 130 -1.83 15.05 2.88
CA ASN A 130 -0.63 15.24 3.69
C ASN A 130 -0.71 14.53 5.06
N ARG A 131 -1.86 13.97 5.44
CA ARG A 131 -2.08 13.27 6.73
C ARG A 131 -1.89 11.76 6.65
N ARG A 132 -1.69 11.21 5.45
CA ARG A 132 -1.31 9.82 5.28
C ARG A 132 0.11 9.62 5.80
N GLN A 133 0.28 8.65 6.71
CA GLN A 133 1.59 8.34 7.29
C GLN A 133 2.47 7.59 6.29
N CYS A 134 3.52 8.25 5.80
CA CYS A 134 4.54 7.70 4.90
C CYS A 134 5.86 7.52 5.62
N GLY A 135 6.73 6.62 5.15
CA GLY A 135 8.02 6.34 5.76
C GLY A 135 9.19 6.40 4.76
N ASP A 136 9.07 5.66 3.69
CA ASP A 136 10.07 5.36 2.67
C ASP A 136 9.62 5.85 1.29
N ILE A 137 10.53 5.82 0.33
CA ILE A 137 10.27 6.08 -1.09
C ILE A 137 10.41 4.76 -1.84
N ASP A 138 9.30 4.26 -2.38
CA ASP A 138 9.24 3.10 -3.25
C ASP A 138 9.21 3.55 -4.71
N VAL A 139 10.27 3.33 -5.43
CA VAL A 139 10.38 3.78 -6.82
C VAL A 139 10.56 2.62 -7.78
N TRP A 140 9.60 2.42 -8.68
CA TRP A 140 9.77 1.51 -9.81
C TRP A 140 10.67 2.17 -10.83
N THR A 141 11.81 1.54 -11.10
CA THR A 141 12.84 2.04 -11.98
C THR A 141 13.08 1.06 -13.12
N VAL A 142 13.17 1.60 -14.33
CA VAL A 142 13.42 0.83 -15.54
C VAL A 142 14.53 1.48 -16.36
N CYS A 143 15.30 0.64 -17.05
CA CYS A 143 16.33 1.05 -17.97
C CYS A 143 15.97 0.51 -19.36
N LYS A 144 15.60 1.39 -20.28
CA LYS A 144 15.18 1.02 -21.66
C LYS A 144 16.36 1.00 -22.62
N HIS A 145 17.37 1.78 -22.32
CA HIS A 145 18.57 1.93 -23.14
C HIS A 145 19.76 1.26 -22.44
N VAL A 146 20.81 1.06 -23.18
CA VAL A 146 22.09 0.67 -22.61
C VAL A 146 22.67 1.89 -21.88
N ILE A 147 23.07 1.72 -20.63
CA ILE A 147 23.74 2.76 -19.85
C ILE A 147 25.14 2.30 -19.46
N PRO A 148 26.17 3.16 -19.61
CA PRO A 148 27.52 2.89 -19.14
C PRO A 148 27.57 3.12 -17.62
N ILE A 149 27.98 2.10 -16.86
CA ILE A 149 28.16 2.20 -15.41
C ILE A 149 29.60 1.98 -15.07
N ALA A 150 30.19 2.89 -14.29
CA ALA A 150 31.54 2.76 -13.79
C ALA A 150 31.67 1.56 -12.84
N VAL A 151 32.52 0.61 -13.19
CA VAL A 151 32.85 -0.56 -12.39
C VAL A 151 34.30 -0.49 -12.01
N GLN A 152 34.60 -0.64 -10.73
CA GLN A 152 36.00 -0.61 -10.26
C GLN A 152 36.66 -1.95 -10.56
N THR A 153 37.67 -1.94 -11.42
CA THR A 153 38.40 -3.15 -11.85
C THR A 153 39.77 -3.33 -11.17
N GLY A 154 40.14 -2.39 -10.28
CA GLY A 154 41.37 -2.37 -9.48
C GLY A 154 41.42 -1.20 -8.53
N LYS A 155 42.51 -1.04 -7.74
CA LYS A 155 42.62 0.02 -6.72
C LYS A 155 42.43 1.44 -7.27
N ASP A 156 42.78 1.69 -8.53
CA ASP A 156 42.74 3.01 -9.15
C ASP A 156 42.19 3.02 -10.60
N LYS A 157 41.56 1.94 -11.04
CA LYS A 157 40.98 1.85 -12.40
C LYS A 157 39.48 1.61 -12.35
N ALA A 158 38.75 2.54 -12.95
CA ALA A 158 37.32 2.34 -13.25
C ALA A 158 37.20 2.09 -14.77
N GLU A 159 36.47 1.04 -15.11
CA GLU A 159 36.03 0.76 -16.48
C GLU A 159 34.56 1.01 -16.61
N TYR A 160 34.09 1.51 -17.74
CA TYR A 160 32.68 1.64 -18.03
C TYR A 160 32.16 0.35 -18.67
N VAL A 161 31.22 -0.29 -18.01
CA VAL A 161 30.56 -1.49 -18.53
C VAL A 161 29.12 -1.13 -18.90
N GLU A 162 28.71 -1.57 -20.07
CA GLU A 162 27.38 -1.34 -20.60
C GLU A 162 26.38 -2.36 -20.00
N TYR A 163 25.32 -1.83 -19.38
CA TYR A 163 24.23 -2.62 -18.81
C TYR A 163 22.88 -2.23 -19.40
N HIS A 164 21.94 -3.16 -19.40
CA HIS A 164 20.57 -2.93 -19.87
C HIS A 164 19.54 -3.62 -18.98
N GLY A 165 18.29 -3.15 -19.06
CA GLY A 165 17.15 -3.70 -18.34
C GLY A 165 17.36 -3.74 -16.83
N ARG A 166 16.95 -4.82 -16.18
CA ARG A 166 16.99 -4.96 -14.71
C ARG A 166 18.40 -4.97 -14.14
N LYS A 167 19.36 -5.55 -14.87
CA LYS A 167 20.75 -5.58 -14.45
C LYS A 167 21.32 -4.16 -14.38
N ALA A 168 20.98 -3.30 -15.34
CA ALA A 168 21.37 -1.90 -15.31
C ALA A 168 20.85 -1.18 -14.05
N VAL A 169 19.58 -1.41 -13.64
CA VAL A 169 19.01 -0.82 -12.42
C VAL A 169 19.77 -1.28 -11.18
N ILE A 170 20.08 -2.57 -11.09
CA ILE A 170 20.82 -3.13 -9.93
C ILE A 170 22.22 -2.54 -9.87
N GLU A 171 22.96 -2.54 -10.98
CA GLU A 171 24.33 -2.04 -11.02
C GLU A 171 24.40 -0.51 -10.85
N TYR A 172 23.39 0.22 -11.32
CA TYR A 172 23.24 1.65 -11.05
C TYR A 172 23.12 1.93 -9.54
N VAL A 173 22.28 1.20 -8.84
CA VAL A 173 22.15 1.38 -7.37
C VAL A 173 23.44 1.01 -6.65
N LYS A 174 24.12 -0.07 -7.04
CA LYS A 174 25.44 -0.41 -6.49
C LYS A 174 26.48 0.69 -6.77
N MET A 175 26.42 1.32 -7.94
CA MET A 175 27.27 2.47 -8.28
C MET A 175 26.98 3.67 -7.36
N LEU A 176 25.72 3.97 -7.03
CA LEU A 176 25.39 5.06 -6.11
C LEU A 176 26.05 4.86 -4.73
N TYR A 177 26.06 3.62 -4.20
CA TYR A 177 26.79 3.32 -2.96
C TYR A 177 28.29 3.56 -3.10
N ARG A 178 28.91 3.13 -4.21
CA ARG A 178 30.36 3.36 -4.46
C ARG A 178 30.71 4.84 -4.53
N ILE A 179 29.85 5.67 -5.13
CA ILE A 179 30.04 7.13 -5.18
C ILE A 179 30.08 7.73 -3.76
N GLU A 180 29.31 7.17 -2.82
CA GLU A 180 29.33 7.57 -1.41
C GLU A 180 30.47 6.94 -0.60
N GLY A 181 31.38 6.19 -1.24
CA GLY A 181 32.44 5.45 -0.57
C GLY A 181 31.95 4.26 0.27
N LYS A 182 30.78 3.71 -0.06
CA LYS A 182 30.13 2.59 0.63
C LYS A 182 29.96 1.40 -0.32
N GLU A 183 29.69 0.23 0.26
CA GLU A 183 29.26 -0.96 -0.48
C GLU A 183 27.79 -1.25 -0.21
N HIS A 184 27.11 -1.78 -1.22
CA HIS A 184 25.74 -2.29 -1.04
C HIS A 184 25.79 -3.62 -0.30
N THR A 185 25.41 -3.62 0.98
CA THR A 185 25.48 -4.81 1.87
C THR A 185 24.11 -5.46 2.12
N SER A 186 23.02 -4.75 1.82
CA SER A 186 21.66 -5.28 2.01
C SER A 186 21.36 -6.40 1.01
N PRO A 187 20.70 -7.49 1.43
CA PRO A 187 20.36 -8.57 0.51
C PRO A 187 19.36 -8.10 -0.55
N ILE A 188 19.70 -8.27 -1.84
CA ILE A 188 18.80 -7.96 -2.95
C ILE A 188 17.53 -8.81 -2.85
N SER A 189 16.37 -8.16 -2.81
CA SER A 189 15.06 -8.81 -2.88
C SER A 189 14.74 -9.20 -4.32
N TYR A 190 13.77 -10.10 -4.52
CA TYR A 190 13.35 -10.51 -5.87
C TYR A 190 12.81 -9.34 -6.72
N HIS A 191 12.34 -8.28 -6.10
CA HIS A 191 11.68 -7.17 -6.79
C HIS A 191 12.29 -5.79 -6.51
N HIS A 192 13.05 -5.61 -5.43
CA HIS A 192 13.72 -4.36 -5.09
C HIS A 192 15.09 -4.57 -4.46
N LEU A 193 15.82 -3.49 -4.37
CA LEU A 193 17.03 -3.35 -3.55
C LEU A 193 17.02 -1.96 -2.90
N ASP A 194 17.67 -1.87 -1.73
CA ASP A 194 17.81 -0.60 -1.03
C ASP A 194 18.83 0.28 -1.78
N ALA A 195 18.51 1.55 -1.97
CA ALA A 195 19.45 2.56 -2.46
C ALA A 195 19.96 3.40 -1.28
N PRO A 196 21.01 4.22 -1.47
CA PRO A 196 21.42 5.18 -0.45
C PRO A 196 20.24 6.08 -0.02
N ASP A 197 20.14 6.33 1.28
CA ASP A 197 19.12 7.20 1.85
C ASP A 197 19.18 8.61 1.27
N MET A 198 18.03 9.21 1.02
CA MET A 198 17.92 10.63 0.70
C MET A 198 17.70 11.45 1.99
N ASP A 199 18.76 12.06 2.52
CA ASP A 199 18.69 12.86 3.77
C ASP A 199 17.95 12.15 4.91
N GLY A 200 18.30 10.88 5.16
CA GLY A 200 17.69 10.03 6.17
C GLY A 200 16.31 9.47 5.80
N THR A 201 15.93 9.52 4.53
CA THR A 201 14.76 8.82 4.00
C THR A 201 15.20 7.56 3.26
N PRO A 202 14.78 6.35 3.72
CA PRO A 202 15.04 5.11 3.01
C PRO A 202 14.44 5.13 1.61
N VAL A 203 15.18 4.57 0.64
CA VAL A 203 14.75 4.46 -0.75
C VAL A 203 14.82 3.01 -1.19
N GLU A 204 13.67 2.44 -1.57
CA GLU A 204 13.57 1.10 -2.16
C GLU A 204 13.41 1.22 -3.69
N VAL A 205 14.43 0.78 -4.42
CA VAL A 205 14.41 0.78 -5.89
C VAL A 205 13.86 -0.55 -6.41
N HIS A 206 12.65 -0.49 -6.95
CA HIS A 206 11.95 -1.63 -7.49
C HIS A 206 12.28 -1.84 -8.97
N PHE A 207 13.03 -2.89 -9.32
CA PHE A 207 13.21 -3.32 -10.70
C PHE A 207 12.10 -4.27 -11.19
N ARG A 208 11.17 -4.60 -10.31
CA ARG A 208 9.84 -5.20 -10.54
C ARG A 208 8.86 -4.56 -9.56
N PRO A 209 7.68 -4.10 -9.99
CA PRO A 209 6.72 -3.45 -9.07
C PRO A 209 6.30 -4.34 -7.91
N ALA A 210 5.96 -5.59 -8.19
CA ALA A 210 5.53 -6.60 -7.21
C ALA A 210 5.87 -8.02 -7.72
N HIS A 211 5.59 -9.02 -6.87
CA HIS A 211 5.66 -10.43 -7.27
C HIS A 211 4.61 -11.26 -6.55
N LEU A 212 4.31 -12.43 -7.11
CA LEU A 212 3.52 -13.51 -6.52
C LEU A 212 4.43 -14.73 -6.31
N TYR A 213 4.01 -15.64 -5.44
CA TYR A 213 4.80 -16.81 -5.11
C TYR A 213 4.66 -17.93 -6.16
N SER A 214 3.46 -18.12 -6.73
CA SER A 214 3.26 -19.05 -7.84
C SER A 214 4.06 -18.60 -9.07
N PRO A 215 4.96 -19.43 -9.61
CA PRO A 215 5.76 -19.06 -10.78
C PRO A 215 4.91 -18.76 -12.03
N PHE A 216 3.77 -19.46 -12.16
CA PHE A 216 2.86 -19.26 -13.29
C PHE A 216 2.12 -17.93 -13.20
N ARG A 217 1.57 -17.59 -12.03
CA ARG A 217 0.90 -16.32 -11.76
C ARG A 217 1.89 -15.17 -11.79
N ASN A 218 3.07 -15.36 -11.20
CA ASN A 218 4.11 -14.35 -11.22
C ASN A 218 4.59 -14.05 -12.66
N ARG A 219 4.72 -15.06 -13.53
CA ARG A 219 5.07 -14.83 -14.94
C ARG A 219 4.01 -13.99 -15.65
N ARG A 220 2.71 -14.23 -15.39
CA ARG A 220 1.61 -13.43 -15.94
C ARG A 220 1.67 -11.98 -15.39
N LEU A 221 1.87 -11.83 -14.09
CA LEU A 221 2.01 -10.54 -13.42
C LEU A 221 3.17 -9.72 -14.02
N GLN A 222 4.36 -10.32 -14.19
CA GLN A 222 5.52 -9.62 -14.76
C GLN A 222 5.27 -9.20 -16.21
N ARG A 223 4.60 -10.00 -17.02
CA ARG A 223 4.22 -9.64 -18.39
C ARG A 223 3.21 -8.49 -18.40
N TRP A 224 2.25 -8.54 -17.50
CA TRP A 224 1.26 -7.49 -17.36
C TRP A 224 1.88 -6.16 -16.95
N PHE A 225 2.81 -6.15 -15.98
CA PHE A 225 3.54 -4.93 -15.64
C PHE A 225 4.39 -4.42 -16.82
N ALA A 226 5.05 -5.31 -17.54
CA ALA A 226 5.84 -4.92 -18.71
C ALA A 226 4.99 -4.28 -19.81
N SER A 227 3.74 -4.74 -20.03
CA SER A 227 2.83 -4.12 -21.00
C SER A 227 2.29 -2.75 -20.58
N HIS A 228 2.30 -2.44 -19.28
CA HIS A 228 1.81 -1.16 -18.72
C HIS A 228 2.96 -0.23 -18.26
N GLU A 229 4.21 -0.65 -18.41
CA GLU A 229 5.38 0.10 -17.99
C GLU A 229 5.41 1.50 -18.60
N ASN A 230 5.30 1.58 -19.92
CA ASN A 230 5.44 2.84 -20.64
C ASN A 230 4.39 3.89 -20.23
N VAL A 231 3.13 3.46 -20.03
CA VAL A 231 2.06 4.39 -19.62
C VAL A 231 2.28 4.87 -18.19
N CYS A 232 2.77 4.02 -17.27
CA CYS A 232 3.09 4.42 -15.91
C CYS A 232 4.27 5.39 -15.85
N MET A 233 5.35 5.13 -16.61
CA MET A 233 6.53 6.00 -16.63
C MET A 233 6.25 7.39 -17.22
N LYS A 234 5.22 7.51 -18.06
CA LYS A 234 4.80 8.78 -18.67
C LYS A 234 3.68 9.49 -17.92
N ASN A 235 3.07 8.85 -16.90
CA ASN A 235 1.98 9.42 -16.12
C ASN A 235 2.53 10.37 -15.03
N ILE A 236 2.98 11.54 -15.46
CA ILE A 236 3.61 12.54 -14.59
C ILE A 236 2.53 13.26 -13.77
N SER A 237 2.65 13.21 -12.46
CA SER A 237 1.78 13.90 -11.51
C SER A 237 2.09 15.41 -11.43
N GLN A 238 1.16 16.17 -10.87
CA GLN A 238 1.38 17.58 -10.55
C GLN A 238 2.56 17.86 -9.61
N MET A 239 3.09 16.82 -8.94
CA MET A 239 4.26 16.93 -8.06
C MET A 239 5.58 16.74 -8.81
N GLY A 240 5.56 16.52 -10.13
CA GLY A 240 6.75 16.40 -10.97
C GLY A 240 7.46 15.04 -10.88
N PHE A 241 6.76 13.98 -10.52
CA PHE A 241 7.19 12.59 -10.61
C PHE A 241 6.06 11.72 -11.18
N SER A 242 6.43 10.64 -11.84
CA SER A 242 5.44 9.71 -12.39
C SER A 242 4.86 8.79 -11.33
N VAL A 243 3.59 8.40 -11.53
CA VAL A 243 2.84 7.46 -10.67
C VAL A 243 2.12 6.43 -11.56
N PRO A 244 1.75 5.25 -11.04
CA PRO A 244 0.93 4.31 -11.79
C PRO A 244 -0.37 4.96 -12.25
N THR A 245 -0.85 4.63 -13.45
CA THR A 245 -2.20 5.03 -13.87
C THR A 245 -3.24 4.42 -12.91
N ALA A 246 -4.43 5.01 -12.79
CA ALA A 246 -5.43 4.55 -11.84
C ALA A 246 -5.76 3.06 -12.00
N SER A 247 -5.94 2.57 -13.23
CA SER A 247 -6.18 1.15 -13.51
C SER A 247 -5.03 0.25 -13.05
N VAL A 248 -3.79 0.65 -13.33
CA VAL A 248 -2.60 -0.11 -12.90
C VAL A 248 -2.45 -0.07 -11.38
N ASN A 249 -2.73 1.07 -10.77
CA ASN A 249 -2.61 1.25 -9.32
C ASN A 249 -3.56 0.32 -8.54
N VAL A 250 -4.81 0.18 -8.98
CA VAL A 250 -5.78 -0.75 -8.37
C VAL A 250 -5.27 -2.19 -8.38
N VAL A 251 -4.76 -2.68 -9.50
CA VAL A 251 -4.21 -4.04 -9.58
C VAL A 251 -2.91 -4.17 -8.77
N TYR A 252 -2.05 -3.17 -8.84
CA TYR A 252 -0.79 -3.14 -8.09
C TYR A 252 -1.02 -3.16 -6.57
N GLN A 253 -1.89 -2.28 -6.05
CA GLN A 253 -2.19 -2.19 -4.62
C GLN A 253 -2.80 -3.50 -4.10
N LEU A 254 -3.72 -4.10 -4.84
CA LEU A 254 -4.30 -5.39 -4.46
C LEU A 254 -3.23 -6.50 -4.41
N THR A 255 -2.33 -6.54 -5.41
CA THR A 255 -1.22 -7.50 -5.44
C THR A 255 -0.26 -7.30 -4.26
N HIS A 256 0.07 -6.04 -3.96
CA HIS A 256 0.92 -5.67 -2.83
C HIS A 256 0.30 -6.08 -1.49
N MET A 257 -1.00 -5.78 -1.29
CA MET A 257 -1.73 -6.20 -0.09
C MET A 257 -1.79 -7.72 0.02
N PHE A 258 -2.05 -8.44 -1.09
CA PHE A 258 -2.10 -9.89 -1.09
C PHE A 258 -0.78 -10.52 -0.64
N LYS A 259 0.33 -9.99 -1.15
CA LYS A 259 1.67 -10.40 -0.72
C LYS A 259 1.87 -10.17 0.79
N HIS A 260 1.54 -9.00 1.31
CA HIS A 260 1.64 -8.71 2.74
C HIS A 260 0.75 -9.60 3.59
N HIS A 261 -0.46 -9.89 3.13
CA HIS A 261 -1.35 -10.84 3.79
C HIS A 261 -0.73 -12.24 3.90
N ILE A 262 -0.05 -12.72 2.85
CA ILE A 262 0.67 -14.01 2.90
C ILE A 262 1.90 -13.92 3.82
N ASP A 263 2.64 -12.81 3.80
CA ASP A 263 3.93 -12.67 4.50
C ASP A 263 3.81 -12.47 6.00
N GLY A 264 2.93 -11.60 6.45
CA GLY A 264 2.95 -11.25 7.87
C GLY A 264 1.82 -10.37 8.37
N GLY A 265 0.95 -9.90 7.53
CA GLY A 265 -0.24 -9.14 7.91
C GLY A 265 -0.40 -7.80 7.18
N LEU A 266 -1.60 -7.28 7.25
CA LEU A 266 -2.03 -6.00 6.69
C LEU A 266 -2.44 -5.05 7.81
N GLY A 267 -2.46 -3.74 7.51
CA GLY A 267 -3.08 -2.72 8.36
C GLY A 267 -4.15 -1.94 7.60
N LEU A 268 -5.00 -1.22 8.33
CA LEU A 268 -6.04 -0.39 7.72
C LEU A 268 -5.48 0.72 6.84
N ARG A 269 -4.23 1.16 7.04
CA ARG A 269 -3.58 2.10 6.13
C ARG A 269 -3.52 1.57 4.70
N HIS A 270 -3.21 0.29 4.49
CA HIS A 270 -3.18 -0.30 3.15
C HIS A 270 -4.58 -0.38 2.54
N LEU A 271 -5.58 -0.68 3.36
CA LEU A 271 -6.98 -0.70 2.94
C LEU A 271 -7.46 0.70 2.56
N MET A 272 -7.05 1.73 3.30
CA MET A 272 -7.38 3.12 2.99
C MET A 272 -6.69 3.59 1.70
N ASP A 273 -5.42 3.23 1.48
CA ASP A 273 -4.74 3.48 0.20
C ASP A 273 -5.51 2.86 -0.97
N TYR A 274 -5.94 1.61 -0.80
CA TYR A 274 -6.72 0.91 -1.81
C TYR A 274 -8.12 1.51 -2.00
N TYR A 275 -8.76 1.93 -0.91
CA TYR A 275 -10.04 2.64 -0.93
C TYR A 275 -9.97 3.86 -1.85
N TYR A 276 -8.96 4.71 -1.68
CA TYR A 276 -8.83 5.90 -2.51
C TYR A 276 -8.34 5.59 -3.94
N ALA A 277 -7.50 4.61 -4.13
CA ALA A 277 -7.11 4.16 -5.47
C ALA A 277 -8.30 3.68 -6.30
N MET A 278 -9.20 2.90 -5.66
CA MET A 278 -10.45 2.45 -6.28
C MET A 278 -11.38 3.60 -6.65
N ARG A 279 -11.48 4.62 -5.81
CA ARG A 279 -12.32 5.81 -6.08
C ARG A 279 -11.80 6.61 -7.27
N VAL A 280 -10.50 6.85 -7.35
CA VAL A 280 -9.90 7.53 -8.50
C VAL A 280 -10.15 6.73 -9.78
N TRP A 281 -9.85 5.45 -9.77
CA TRP A 281 -10.09 4.59 -10.93
C TRP A 281 -11.57 4.55 -11.35
N HIS A 282 -12.49 4.49 -10.40
CA HIS A 282 -13.91 4.52 -10.71
C HIS A 282 -14.33 5.84 -11.37
N ASN A 283 -13.84 6.98 -10.86
CA ASN A 283 -14.10 8.28 -11.47
C ASN A 283 -13.61 8.31 -12.92
N ASP A 284 -12.39 7.81 -13.19
CA ASP A 284 -11.84 7.72 -14.53
C ASP A 284 -12.72 6.84 -15.45
N VAL A 285 -13.24 5.70 -14.92
CA VAL A 285 -14.16 4.82 -15.67
C VAL A 285 -15.48 5.52 -15.99
N MET A 286 -16.04 6.29 -15.05
CA MET A 286 -17.29 7.02 -15.28
C MET A 286 -17.09 8.17 -16.27
N GLU A 287 -16.04 8.94 -16.13
CA GLU A 287 -15.68 9.99 -17.08
C GLU A 287 -15.46 9.44 -18.50
N CYS A 288 -14.78 8.30 -18.61
CA CYS A 288 -14.60 7.62 -19.89
C CYS A 288 -15.94 7.21 -20.53
N LYS A 289 -16.89 6.68 -19.74
CA LYS A 289 -18.23 6.34 -20.23
C LYS A 289 -19.01 7.56 -20.70
N ASP A 290 -18.93 8.66 -19.95
CA ASP A 290 -19.60 9.92 -20.30
C ASP A 290 -19.06 10.49 -21.62
N LEU A 291 -17.73 10.49 -21.82
CA LEU A 291 -17.11 10.90 -23.07
C LEU A 291 -17.55 10.01 -24.24
N GLN A 292 -17.57 8.69 -24.06
CA GLN A 292 -18.03 7.76 -25.08
C GLN A 292 -19.50 7.96 -25.46
N SER A 293 -20.37 8.28 -24.47
CA SER A 293 -21.78 8.58 -24.72
C SER A 293 -21.99 9.84 -25.56
N GLN A 294 -21.03 10.77 -25.50
CA GLN A 294 -20.99 12.00 -26.30
C GLN A 294 -20.24 11.84 -27.63
N GLY A 295 -19.86 10.60 -28.01
CA GLY A 295 -19.13 10.30 -29.24
C GLY A 295 -17.66 10.70 -29.23
N MET A 296 -17.10 11.00 -28.03
CA MET A 296 -15.70 11.34 -27.84
C MET A 296 -14.89 10.11 -27.41
N TRP A 297 -13.63 10.07 -27.82
CA TRP A 297 -12.72 8.97 -27.43
C TRP A 297 -12.08 9.27 -26.07
N CYS A 298 -11.85 8.23 -25.25
CA CYS A 298 -11.20 8.36 -23.93
C CYS A 298 -9.72 8.81 -23.99
N GLU A 299 -9.17 8.99 -25.19
CA GLU A 299 -7.80 9.51 -25.37
C GLU A 299 -7.58 10.91 -24.76
N GLY A 300 -8.66 11.66 -24.51
CA GLY A 300 -8.61 12.94 -23.78
C GLY A 300 -8.12 12.84 -22.34
N LEU A 301 -8.22 11.66 -21.69
CA LEU A 301 -7.71 11.41 -20.33
C LEU A 301 -6.19 11.10 -20.29
N GLY A 302 -5.52 11.06 -21.46
CA GLY A 302 -4.06 10.88 -21.57
C GLY A 302 -3.56 9.46 -21.23
N THR A 303 -4.37 8.60 -20.64
CA THR A 303 -4.02 7.21 -20.29
C THR A 303 -5.18 6.25 -20.53
N PRO A 304 -4.93 5.02 -21.02
CA PRO A 304 -6.00 4.01 -21.19
C PRO A 304 -6.62 3.65 -19.83
N VAL A 305 -7.95 3.74 -19.75
CA VAL A 305 -8.72 3.35 -18.56
C VAL A 305 -9.29 1.95 -18.75
N MET A 306 -8.92 1.01 -17.88
CA MET A 306 -9.45 -0.35 -17.90
C MET A 306 -10.85 -0.38 -17.28
N SER A 307 -11.79 -1.03 -17.95
CA SER A 307 -13.13 -1.30 -17.43
C SER A 307 -13.12 -2.26 -16.23
N ASN A 308 -14.24 -2.32 -15.51
CA ASN A 308 -14.43 -3.28 -14.40
C ASN A 308 -14.18 -4.74 -14.85
N ALA A 309 -14.66 -5.11 -16.04
CA ALA A 309 -14.50 -6.46 -16.59
C ALA A 309 -13.03 -6.80 -16.87
N GLU A 310 -12.25 -5.85 -17.40
CA GLU A 310 -10.83 -6.01 -17.67
C GLU A 310 -10.03 -6.12 -16.38
N VAL A 311 -10.24 -5.24 -15.41
CA VAL A 311 -9.57 -5.32 -14.10
C VAL A 311 -9.89 -6.64 -13.41
N MET A 312 -11.16 -7.10 -13.44
CA MET A 312 -11.54 -8.40 -12.90
C MET A 312 -10.91 -9.58 -13.61
N SER A 313 -10.78 -9.51 -14.93
CA SER A 313 -10.09 -10.53 -15.73
C SER A 313 -8.63 -10.65 -15.30
N VAL A 314 -7.95 -9.52 -15.10
CA VAL A 314 -6.57 -9.47 -14.62
C VAL A 314 -6.46 -10.06 -13.20
N ILE A 315 -7.28 -9.60 -12.24
CA ILE A 315 -7.32 -10.11 -10.87
C ILE A 315 -7.56 -11.63 -10.83
N ARG A 316 -8.47 -12.13 -11.66
CA ARG A 316 -8.76 -13.57 -11.81
C ARG A 316 -7.56 -14.32 -12.36
N SER A 317 -6.87 -13.78 -13.37
CA SER A 317 -5.69 -14.40 -13.97
C SER A 317 -4.51 -14.54 -12.98
N PHE A 318 -4.47 -13.68 -11.97
CA PHE A 318 -3.50 -13.72 -10.86
C PHE A 318 -3.99 -14.53 -9.66
N GLY A 319 -5.22 -15.08 -9.72
CA GLY A 319 -5.79 -15.90 -8.65
C GLY A 319 -6.14 -15.13 -7.37
N MET A 320 -6.41 -13.83 -7.49
CA MET A 320 -6.68 -12.95 -6.35
C MET A 320 -8.17 -12.66 -6.11
N THR A 321 -9.10 -13.28 -6.86
CA THR A 321 -10.54 -12.99 -6.78
C THR A 321 -11.09 -13.15 -5.34
N ARG A 322 -10.71 -14.22 -4.65
CA ARG A 322 -11.15 -14.47 -3.27
C ARG A 322 -10.62 -13.42 -2.30
N PHE A 323 -9.39 -12.99 -2.47
CA PHE A 323 -8.79 -11.93 -1.68
C PHE A 323 -9.44 -10.56 -1.96
N ALA A 324 -9.68 -10.23 -3.24
CA ALA A 324 -10.40 -9.02 -3.62
C ALA A 324 -11.79 -8.95 -2.98
N ALA A 325 -12.52 -10.07 -2.96
CA ALA A 325 -13.84 -10.17 -2.32
C ALA A 325 -13.77 -9.99 -0.79
N ALA A 326 -12.72 -10.50 -0.14
CA ALA A 326 -12.47 -10.27 1.29
C ALA A 326 -12.13 -8.81 1.58
N VAL A 327 -11.26 -8.21 0.77
CA VAL A 327 -10.90 -6.78 0.86
C VAL A 327 -12.14 -5.91 0.68
N LYS A 328 -13.00 -6.19 -0.31
CA LYS A 328 -14.25 -5.48 -0.53
C LYS A 328 -15.12 -5.47 0.74
N TYR A 329 -15.31 -6.64 1.38
CA TYR A 329 -16.05 -6.71 2.64
C TYR A 329 -15.47 -5.78 3.72
N VAL A 330 -14.14 -5.78 3.89
CA VAL A 330 -13.49 -4.93 4.88
C VAL A 330 -13.66 -3.45 4.56
N LEU A 331 -13.54 -3.05 3.30
CA LEU A 331 -13.73 -1.66 2.89
C LEU A 331 -15.14 -1.17 3.21
N HIS A 332 -16.16 -1.98 2.92
CA HIS A 332 -17.56 -1.67 3.27
C HIS A 332 -17.73 -1.49 4.78
N LYS A 333 -17.22 -2.41 5.58
CA LYS A 333 -17.38 -2.37 7.03
C LYS A 333 -16.68 -1.18 7.69
N VAL A 334 -15.49 -0.82 7.19
CA VAL A 334 -14.63 0.19 7.83
C VAL A 334 -14.92 1.60 7.33
N PHE A 335 -15.11 1.77 6.02
CA PHE A 335 -15.13 3.10 5.41
C PHE A 335 -16.50 3.54 4.90
N GLU A 336 -17.46 2.63 4.70
CA GLU A 336 -18.79 2.99 4.21
C GLU A 336 -19.82 3.10 5.34
N ASN A 337 -20.72 4.06 5.22
CA ASN A 337 -21.83 4.22 6.15
C ASN A 337 -23.07 3.52 5.59
N GLU A 338 -23.44 2.37 6.18
CA GLU A 338 -24.61 1.58 5.79
C GLU A 338 -25.93 2.36 5.94
N GLU A 339 -26.02 3.31 6.89
CA GLU A 339 -27.22 4.12 7.12
C GLU A 339 -27.49 5.13 5.99
N CYS A 340 -26.45 5.73 5.41
CA CYS A 340 -26.59 6.62 4.25
C CYS A 340 -27.03 5.84 3.00
N ARG A 341 -26.58 4.59 2.85
CA ARG A 341 -26.95 3.74 1.73
C ARG A 341 -28.46 3.40 1.73
N MET A 342 -29.05 3.23 2.90
CA MET A 342 -30.48 2.89 3.02
C MET A 342 -31.42 4.10 2.84
N LYS A 343 -30.93 5.33 3.02
CA LYS A 343 -31.77 6.54 3.01
C LYS A 343 -31.79 7.28 1.69
N ASN A 344 -31.11 6.82 0.63
CA ASN A 344 -30.93 7.55 -0.65
C ASN A 344 -30.54 9.04 -0.46
N GLU A 345 -30.00 9.42 0.70
CA GLU A 345 -29.50 10.76 0.93
C GLU A 345 -28.24 10.96 0.10
N GLU A 346 -28.02 12.19 -0.40
CA GLU A 346 -26.82 12.63 -1.11
C GLU A 346 -25.55 12.50 -0.22
N CYS A 347 -25.26 11.29 0.19
CA CYS A 347 -23.97 10.97 0.71
C CYS A 347 -23.02 10.88 -0.49
N ILE A 348 -21.84 11.47 -0.35
CA ILE A 348 -20.69 11.27 -1.24
C ILE A 348 -20.40 9.77 -1.45
N SER A 349 -21.05 8.89 -0.66
CA SER A 349 -21.02 7.42 -0.69
C SER A 349 -22.14 6.74 -1.48
N SER A 350 -23.01 7.46 -2.22
CA SER A 350 -23.98 6.84 -3.16
C SER A 350 -23.28 6.09 -4.31
N TYR A 351 -22.01 5.91 -4.15
CA TYR A 351 -21.11 5.21 -5.02
C TYR A 351 -21.16 3.72 -4.73
N GLU A 352 -21.63 2.93 -5.69
CA GLU A 352 -21.23 1.53 -5.87
C GLU A 352 -19.97 1.42 -6.77
N PRO A 353 -18.82 2.03 -6.39
CA PRO A 353 -17.60 1.93 -7.20
C PRO A 353 -16.99 0.54 -7.14
N TRP A 354 -17.56 -0.29 -6.31
CA TRP A 354 -17.00 -1.52 -5.80
C TRP A 354 -17.39 -2.76 -6.61
N MET A 355 -17.92 -2.59 -7.80
CA MET A 355 -18.39 -3.72 -8.63
C MET A 355 -17.26 -4.52 -9.30
N ILE A 356 -16.06 -4.56 -8.67
CA ILE A 356 -15.04 -5.51 -9.14
C ILE A 356 -15.49 -6.96 -8.88
N CYS A 357 -16.10 -7.23 -7.71
CA CYS A 357 -16.64 -8.55 -7.35
C CYS A 357 -17.61 -8.43 -6.17
N GLU A 358 -18.44 -9.45 -5.95
CA GLU A 358 -19.25 -9.54 -4.74
C GLU A 358 -18.39 -9.69 -3.48
N PRO A 359 -18.76 -9.07 -2.34
CA PRO A 359 -18.03 -9.22 -1.08
C PRO A 359 -18.14 -10.66 -0.56
N ASN A 360 -17.05 -11.17 0.01
CA ASN A 360 -17.05 -12.45 0.72
C ASN A 360 -17.01 -12.19 2.23
N GLU A 361 -18.13 -12.31 2.88
CA GLU A 361 -18.29 -12.03 4.31
C GLU A 361 -17.40 -12.94 5.18
N LYS A 362 -17.36 -14.24 4.90
CA LYS A 362 -16.57 -15.21 5.68
C LYS A 362 -15.08 -14.92 5.64
N GLU A 363 -14.52 -14.70 4.47
CA GLU A 363 -13.10 -14.37 4.30
C GLU A 363 -12.81 -12.93 4.75
N GLY A 364 -13.75 -12.01 4.54
CA GLY A 364 -13.65 -10.63 4.99
C GLY A 364 -13.62 -10.48 6.51
N LYS A 365 -14.45 -11.21 7.25
CA LYS A 365 -14.42 -11.25 8.73
C LYS A 365 -13.07 -11.76 9.25
N LYS A 366 -12.51 -12.82 8.63
CA LYS A 366 -11.19 -13.33 9.00
C LYS A 366 -10.09 -12.28 8.74
N LEU A 367 -10.12 -11.64 7.58
CA LEU A 367 -9.17 -10.59 7.21
C LEU A 367 -9.25 -9.40 8.15
N LEU A 368 -10.47 -8.93 8.46
CA LEU A 368 -10.69 -7.81 9.38
C LEU A 368 -10.18 -8.13 10.79
N ALA A 369 -10.51 -9.30 11.32
CA ALA A 369 -10.04 -9.75 12.63
C ALA A 369 -8.50 -9.82 12.68
N GLU A 370 -7.85 -10.31 11.63
CA GLU A 370 -6.39 -10.31 11.53
C GLU A 370 -5.83 -8.88 11.54
N ILE A 371 -6.39 -7.96 10.75
CA ILE A 371 -5.98 -6.56 10.67
C ILE A 371 -6.10 -5.86 12.03
N MET A 372 -7.24 -6.04 12.71
CA MET A 372 -7.50 -5.40 14.01
C MET A 372 -6.57 -5.95 15.11
N ASN A 373 -6.28 -7.24 15.08
CA ASN A 373 -5.40 -7.87 16.07
C ASN A 373 -3.93 -7.58 15.82
N SER A 374 -3.45 -7.69 14.59
CA SER A 374 -2.01 -7.63 14.27
C SER A 374 -1.52 -6.22 13.91
N GLY A 375 -2.42 -5.28 13.62
CA GLY A 375 -2.05 -3.91 13.27
C GLY A 375 -1.28 -3.78 11.96
N ASN A 376 -0.72 -2.60 11.72
CA ASN A 376 -0.01 -2.31 10.48
C ASN A 376 1.20 -3.24 10.29
N PHE A 377 1.30 -3.93 9.15
CA PHE A 377 2.32 -4.94 8.82
C PHE A 377 2.44 -6.12 9.81
N GLY A 378 1.44 -6.35 10.65
CA GLY A 378 1.51 -7.40 11.66
C GLY A 378 2.53 -7.11 12.78
N HIS A 379 2.86 -5.84 13.02
CA HIS A 379 3.83 -5.46 14.07
C HIS A 379 3.31 -5.69 15.49
N TYR A 380 2.00 -5.74 15.66
CA TYR A 380 1.34 -5.94 16.95
C TYR A 380 0.81 -7.37 17.13
N ASP A 381 1.16 -8.30 16.24
CA ASP A 381 0.84 -9.72 16.38
C ASP A 381 1.64 -10.31 17.54
N SER A 382 0.98 -10.58 18.66
CA SER A 382 1.60 -11.14 19.86
C SER A 382 2.12 -12.58 19.66
N GLU A 383 1.60 -13.30 18.66
CA GLU A 383 2.06 -14.66 18.33
C GLU A 383 3.29 -14.66 17.42
N LYS A 384 3.65 -13.51 16.81
CA LYS A 384 4.76 -13.38 15.86
C LYS A 384 6.08 -13.18 16.58
N PRO A 385 6.96 -14.19 16.63
CA PRO A 385 8.25 -14.06 17.28
C PRO A 385 9.17 -13.09 16.56
N ASN A 386 10.04 -12.42 17.30
CA ASN A 386 11.10 -11.61 16.69
C ASN A 386 12.04 -12.52 15.89
N VAL A 387 12.18 -12.26 14.60
CA VAL A 387 12.97 -13.08 13.66
C VAL A 387 14.45 -13.12 14.01
N TYR A 388 14.99 -12.07 14.62
CA TYR A 388 16.42 -11.99 14.98
C TYR A 388 16.72 -12.71 16.29
N GLN A 389 15.80 -12.69 17.25
CA GLN A 389 15.97 -13.29 18.57
C GLN A 389 15.49 -14.75 18.63
N HIS A 390 14.43 -15.09 17.89
CA HIS A 390 13.74 -16.38 17.99
C HIS A 390 13.51 -17.00 16.61
N ARG A 391 14.59 -17.17 15.84
CA ARG A 391 14.55 -17.64 14.44
C ARG A 391 13.77 -18.94 14.23
N PHE A 392 13.94 -19.94 15.11
CA PHE A 392 13.23 -21.21 15.01
C PHE A 392 11.72 -21.05 15.25
N GLN A 393 11.35 -20.32 16.31
CA GLN A 393 9.94 -20.03 16.62
C GLN A 393 9.26 -19.22 15.50
N TYR A 394 10.00 -18.27 14.89
CA TYR A 394 9.51 -17.54 13.73
C TYR A 394 9.20 -18.46 12.54
N HIS A 395 10.03 -19.47 12.27
CA HIS A 395 9.77 -20.46 11.22
C HIS A 395 8.54 -21.33 11.52
N ILE A 396 8.32 -21.72 12.77
CA ILE A 396 7.12 -22.45 13.19
C ILE A 396 5.86 -21.56 13.01
N TRP A 397 5.91 -20.30 13.48
CA TRP A 397 4.83 -19.35 13.30
C TRP A 397 4.51 -19.15 11.80
N LYS A 398 5.54 -18.95 10.98
CA LYS A 398 5.37 -18.78 9.52
C LYS A 398 4.75 -20.02 8.87
N PHE A 399 5.18 -21.22 9.28
CA PHE A 399 4.63 -22.47 8.78
C PHE A 399 3.14 -22.62 9.15
N LYS A 400 2.79 -22.38 10.42
CA LYS A 400 1.37 -22.40 10.87
C LYS A 400 0.53 -21.38 10.08
N ARG A 401 1.07 -20.18 9.84
CA ARG A 401 0.41 -19.16 9.04
C ARG A 401 0.15 -19.63 7.60
N ILE A 402 1.16 -20.13 6.93
CA ILE A 402 1.05 -20.64 5.55
C ILE A 402 0.05 -21.80 5.47
N PHE A 403 0.07 -22.73 6.42
CA PHE A 403 -0.90 -23.82 6.47
C PHE A 403 -2.35 -23.32 6.62
N ARG A 404 -2.57 -22.36 7.51
CA ARG A 404 -3.89 -21.72 7.68
C ARG A 404 -4.36 -21.02 6.40
N LEU A 405 -3.46 -20.31 5.72
CA LEU A 405 -3.76 -19.60 4.47
C LEU A 405 -3.95 -20.54 3.27
N ALA A 406 -3.38 -21.74 3.31
CA ALA A 406 -3.53 -22.73 2.23
C ALA A 406 -4.98 -23.16 2.00
N MET A 407 -5.85 -23.10 3.01
CA MET A 407 -7.29 -23.35 2.84
C MET A 407 -8.01 -22.28 2.00
N SER A 408 -7.53 -21.04 2.05
CA SER A 408 -8.13 -19.92 1.32
C SER A 408 -7.37 -19.61 0.03
N TYR A 409 -6.05 -19.76 0.03
CA TYR A 409 -5.14 -19.40 -1.06
C TYR A 409 -4.12 -20.50 -1.34
N PRO A 410 -4.57 -21.72 -1.74
CA PRO A 410 -3.72 -22.91 -1.77
C PRO A 410 -2.47 -22.74 -2.63
N GLU A 411 -2.62 -22.19 -3.84
CA GLU A 411 -1.51 -22.08 -4.77
C GLU A 411 -0.40 -21.14 -4.24
N GLU A 412 -0.75 -19.92 -3.79
CA GLU A 412 0.25 -19.00 -3.27
C GLU A 412 0.90 -19.50 -1.97
N ALA A 413 0.11 -20.10 -1.09
CA ALA A 413 0.59 -20.65 0.16
C ALA A 413 1.54 -21.84 -0.06
N MET A 414 1.25 -22.70 -1.03
CA MET A 414 2.13 -23.85 -1.36
C MET A 414 3.43 -23.41 -2.01
N TRP A 415 3.39 -22.38 -2.86
CA TRP A 415 4.58 -21.90 -3.55
C TRP A 415 5.46 -20.96 -2.68
N GLU A 416 4.94 -20.34 -1.61
CA GLU A 416 5.72 -19.45 -0.76
C GLU A 416 6.99 -20.11 -0.20
N PRO A 417 6.95 -21.30 0.43
CA PRO A 417 8.17 -21.97 0.93
C PRO A 417 9.16 -22.32 -0.18
N VAL A 418 8.67 -22.79 -1.32
CA VAL A 418 9.48 -23.11 -2.49
C VAL A 418 10.16 -21.87 -3.04
N PHE A 419 9.41 -20.80 -3.23
CA PHE A 419 9.93 -19.52 -3.70
C PHE A 419 11.00 -18.96 -2.73
N ARG A 420 10.77 -19.05 -1.43
CA ARG A 420 11.71 -18.59 -0.40
C ARG A 420 13.02 -19.39 -0.43
N GLY A 421 12.96 -20.70 -0.67
CA GLY A 421 14.13 -21.55 -0.88
C GLY A 421 14.88 -21.18 -2.16
N TRP A 422 14.15 -21.10 -3.27
CA TRP A 422 14.69 -20.72 -4.58
C TRP A 422 15.33 -19.31 -4.56
N ARG A 423 14.76 -18.34 -3.87
CA ARG A 423 15.31 -16.99 -3.73
C ARG A 423 16.72 -16.97 -3.10
N LYS A 424 17.02 -17.92 -2.20
CA LYS A 424 18.38 -18.04 -1.65
C LYS A 424 19.40 -18.43 -2.72
N VAL A 425 19.04 -19.38 -3.58
CA VAL A 425 19.89 -19.81 -4.71
C VAL A 425 19.99 -18.70 -5.75
N TRP A 426 18.89 -18.04 -6.07
CA TRP A 426 18.84 -16.95 -7.03
C TRP A 426 19.75 -15.75 -6.62
N ARG A 427 19.84 -15.45 -5.32
CA ARG A 427 20.77 -14.42 -4.82
C ARG A 427 22.22 -14.77 -5.12
N LEU A 428 22.63 -16.02 -4.95
CA LEU A 428 23.98 -16.45 -5.27
C LEU A 428 24.35 -16.23 -6.75
N ILE A 429 23.36 -16.16 -7.64
CA ILE A 429 23.56 -15.93 -9.09
C ILE A 429 23.60 -14.42 -9.41
N ILE A 430 22.86 -13.60 -8.68
CA ILE A 430 22.78 -12.13 -8.96
C ILE A 430 23.88 -11.36 -8.23
N ASP A 431 24.34 -11.83 -7.08
CA ASP A 431 25.44 -11.22 -6.32
C ASP A 431 26.81 -11.53 -6.94
N TYR A 432 26.87 -12.40 -7.98
CA TYR A 432 28.02 -12.64 -8.85
C TYR A 432 27.79 -11.94 -10.22
#